data_c288ed932bffa96ad470ddf62c10af42
#
_entry.id   c288ed932bffa96ad470ddf62c10af42
#
_cell.length_a   1.000
_cell.length_b   1.000
_cell.length_c   1.000
_cell.angle_alpha   90.00
_cell.angle_beta   90.00
_cell.angle_gamma   90.00
#
_symmetry.space_group_name_H-M   'P 1'
#
loop_
_entity.id
_entity.type
_entity.pdbx_description
1 polymer ?
#
loop_
_entity_poly.entity_id
_entity_poly.type
_entity_poly.pdbx_seq_one_letter_code
_entity_poly.pdbx_strand_id
1 'polypeptide(L)'
;MIESEDNSRYHRFLRLFYHLSLFDHSSAYKGLRTEYFWRKTLISLIPITEDNFIEAFNLKLAKGQEEYVSHPIRSLAQAYVYRNQCQPFGIYADEKMVGYVMVIYDYDIPKYDIWHMMIDESQQGKGYGKAALDQVIEYIRTKPFGDSCRIALTCNKNNFIARKLYEGIGFSATGVEDEDEVELVLNIE
;
A
#
# COMPACT_ATOMS: atom_id res chain seq x y z
N MET A 1 12.84 7.58 -31.94
CA MET A 1 13.68 8.55 -31.24
C MET A 1 12.73 9.56 -30.62
N ILE A 2 12.12 9.21 -29.47
CA ILE A 2 11.49 10.13 -28.53
C ILE A 2 11.90 9.60 -27.17
N GLU A 3 13.00 10.17 -26.65
CA GLU A 3 13.60 9.84 -25.37
C GLU A 3 13.05 10.75 -24.27
N SER A 4 12.76 10.13 -23.13
CA SER A 4 13.32 10.48 -21.82
C SER A 4 13.30 11.97 -21.39
N GLU A 5 12.14 12.58 -21.11
CA GLU A 5 12.10 13.83 -20.34
C GLU A 5 11.33 13.78 -19.02
N ASP A 6 10.66 12.68 -18.69
CA ASP A 6 9.74 12.67 -17.54
C ASP A 6 10.35 12.14 -16.23
N ASN A 7 11.49 11.45 -16.31
CA ASN A 7 12.15 10.90 -15.10
C ASN A 7 13.00 11.95 -14.33
N SER A 8 13.29 13.08 -14.94
CA SER A 8 14.11 14.15 -14.32
C SER A 8 13.32 15.04 -13.35
N ARG A 9 12.01 15.13 -13.48
CA ARG A 9 11.17 15.97 -12.61
C ARG A 9 10.91 15.36 -11.24
N TYR A 10 10.79 14.01 -11.16
CA TYR A 10 10.59 13.32 -9.89
C TYR A 10 11.83 13.37 -8.99
N HIS A 11 13.03 13.23 -9.57
CA HIS A 11 14.29 13.37 -8.82
C HIS A 11 14.62 14.80 -8.38
N ARG A 12 14.08 15.81 -9.05
CA ARG A 12 14.26 17.22 -8.64
C ARG A 12 13.43 17.60 -7.42
N PHE A 13 12.24 16.99 -7.26
CA PHE A 13 11.37 17.28 -6.11
C PHE A 13 11.94 16.71 -4.81
N LEU A 14 12.56 15.54 -4.84
CA LEU A 14 13.20 14.91 -3.69
C LEU A 14 14.50 15.61 -3.25
N ARG A 15 15.23 16.27 -4.17
CA ARG A 15 16.47 16.99 -3.82
C ARG A 15 16.24 18.34 -3.11
N LEU A 16 15.08 18.95 -3.24
CA LEU A 16 14.82 20.24 -2.59
C LEU A 16 14.59 20.13 -1.08
N PHE A 17 14.22 18.97 -0.56
CA PHE A 17 14.04 18.76 0.87
C PHE A 17 15.32 18.34 1.61
N TYR A 18 16.37 17.93 0.90
CA TYR A 18 17.65 17.50 1.53
C TYR A 18 18.63 18.64 1.81
N HIS A 19 18.39 19.85 1.32
CA HIS A 19 19.35 20.96 1.44
C HIS A 19 19.09 21.96 2.57
N LEU A 20 18.10 21.73 3.43
CA LEU A 20 17.76 22.64 4.54
C LEU A 20 18.24 22.18 5.93
N SER A 21 19.11 21.20 6.03
CA SER A 21 19.60 20.70 7.34
C SER A 21 21.11 20.82 7.59
N LEU A 22 21.80 21.71 6.89
CA LEU A 22 23.21 22.02 7.18
C LEU A 22 23.38 23.49 7.57
N PHE A 23 22.95 23.85 8.78
CA PHE A 23 23.47 25.02 9.48
C PHE A 23 24.06 24.58 10.82
N ASP A 24 25.38 24.70 10.87
CA ASP A 24 26.22 24.60 12.04
C ASP A 24 25.83 25.66 13.09
N HIS A 25 25.55 25.22 14.30
CA HIS A 25 25.57 26.07 15.46
C HIS A 25 26.25 25.34 16.60
N SER A 26 27.55 25.55 16.67
CA SER A 26 28.31 25.41 17.92
C SER A 26 27.89 26.52 18.89
N SER A 27 27.72 26.14 20.15
CA SER A 27 27.67 26.98 21.33
C SER A 27 26.30 27.49 21.83
N ALA A 28 26.07 27.07 23.07
CA ALA A 28 25.10 27.59 24.03
C ALA A 28 23.66 27.12 23.89
N TYR A 29 23.36 25.98 24.58
CA TYR A 29 22.15 25.88 25.42
C TYR A 29 22.23 24.64 26.32
N LYS A 30 22.75 24.84 27.55
CA LYS A 30 22.47 23.91 28.65
C LYS A 30 21.02 24.14 29.06
N GLY A 31 20.22 23.07 28.98
CA GLY A 31 18.93 22.99 29.65
C GLY A 31 17.71 23.06 28.75
N LEU A 32 17.58 22.15 27.79
CA LEU A 32 16.30 21.85 27.18
C LEU A 32 16.10 20.32 27.21
N ARG A 33 14.99 19.90 27.80
CA ARG A 33 14.47 18.53 27.72
C ARG A 33 14.63 18.07 26.29
N THR A 34 15.30 16.94 26.09
CA THR A 34 15.27 16.20 24.83
C THR A 34 13.83 15.80 24.58
N GLU A 35 13.09 16.64 23.87
CA GLU A 35 11.86 16.20 23.22
C GLU A 35 12.32 15.18 22.17
N TYR A 36 12.13 13.91 22.48
CA TYR A 36 12.20 12.84 21.50
C TYR A 36 11.08 13.13 20.49
N PHE A 37 11.43 13.82 19.42
CA PHE A 37 10.57 13.95 18.26
C PHE A 37 10.43 12.53 17.68
N TRP A 38 9.36 11.82 18.05
CA TRP A 38 9.02 10.55 17.44
C TRP A 38 8.77 10.82 15.96
N ARG A 39 9.79 10.57 15.14
CA ARG A 39 9.62 10.67 13.69
C ARG A 39 8.58 9.64 13.29
N LYS A 40 7.38 10.10 12.96
CA LYS A 40 6.32 9.21 12.49
C LYS A 40 6.81 8.55 11.20
N THR A 41 6.95 7.22 11.20
CA THR A 41 7.32 6.45 10.01
C THR A 41 6.36 6.80 8.88
N LEU A 42 6.91 7.22 7.76
CA LEU A 42 6.14 7.54 6.56
C LEU A 42 5.82 6.25 5.80
N ILE A 43 4.54 5.98 5.59
CA ILE A 43 4.12 4.89 4.69
C ILE A 43 3.85 5.47 3.31
N SER A 44 4.40 4.83 2.29
CA SER A 44 4.20 5.19 0.89
C SER A 44 3.95 3.96 0.02
N LEU A 45 3.23 4.16 -1.08
CA LEU A 45 3.01 3.16 -2.13
C LEU A 45 3.95 3.48 -3.29
N ILE A 46 4.82 2.53 -3.63
CA ILE A 46 5.75 2.67 -4.75
C ILE A 46 5.38 1.59 -5.78
N PRO A 47 5.11 1.94 -7.05
CA PRO A 47 4.84 0.96 -8.08
C PRO A 47 5.95 -0.10 -8.16
N ILE A 48 5.56 -1.35 -8.39
CA ILE A 48 6.53 -2.41 -8.63
C ILE A 48 7.13 -2.25 -10.02
N THR A 49 8.45 -2.22 -10.09
CA THR A 49 9.26 -2.05 -11.31
C THR A 49 10.41 -3.07 -11.32
N GLU A 50 11.25 -2.99 -12.33
CA GLU A 50 12.49 -3.80 -12.44
C GLU A 50 13.47 -3.54 -11.28
N ASP A 51 13.38 -2.38 -10.62
CA ASP A 51 14.31 -2.00 -9.56
C ASP A 51 13.95 -2.60 -8.20
N ASN A 52 12.67 -2.95 -7.97
CA ASN A 52 12.19 -3.33 -6.64
C ASN A 52 11.37 -4.64 -6.59
N PHE A 53 11.12 -5.31 -7.72
CA PHE A 53 10.31 -6.54 -7.71
C PHE A 53 10.94 -7.67 -6.89
N ILE A 54 12.27 -7.73 -6.79
CA ILE A 54 12.97 -8.71 -5.96
C ILE A 54 12.69 -8.49 -4.47
N GLU A 55 12.53 -7.23 -4.02
CA GLU A 55 12.13 -6.96 -2.64
C GLU A 55 10.74 -7.55 -2.36
N ALA A 56 9.79 -7.41 -3.30
CA ALA A 56 8.47 -8.00 -3.17
C ALA A 56 8.52 -9.54 -3.10
N PHE A 57 9.43 -10.19 -3.82
CA PHE A 57 9.61 -11.65 -3.75
C PHE A 57 10.15 -12.14 -2.41
N ASN A 58 10.89 -11.30 -1.70
CA ASN A 58 11.48 -11.62 -0.41
C ASN A 58 10.53 -11.39 0.78
N LEU A 59 9.36 -10.79 0.55
CA LEU A 59 8.34 -10.64 1.58
C LEU A 59 7.82 -12.01 2.04
N LYS A 60 7.59 -12.14 3.33
CA LYS A 60 7.15 -13.39 3.94
C LYS A 60 5.76 -13.25 4.54
N LEU A 61 4.91 -14.23 4.26
CA LEU A 61 3.64 -14.39 4.93
C LEU A 61 3.86 -14.98 6.34
N ALA A 62 3.11 -14.51 7.32
CA ALA A 62 3.11 -15.17 8.60
C ALA A 62 2.42 -16.54 8.48
N LYS A 63 2.83 -17.48 9.33
CA LYS A 63 2.33 -18.86 9.32
C LYS A 63 0.79 -18.90 9.33
N GLY A 64 0.22 -19.59 8.37
CA GLY A 64 -1.22 -19.74 8.17
C GLY A 64 -1.88 -18.61 7.36
N GLN A 65 -1.15 -17.57 6.97
CA GLN A 65 -1.68 -16.52 6.09
C GLN A 65 -1.65 -16.90 4.61
N GLU A 66 -0.89 -17.91 4.22
CA GLU A 66 -0.87 -18.49 2.89
C GLU A 66 -2.23 -19.05 2.44
N GLU A 67 -3.11 -19.34 3.40
CA GLU A 67 -4.51 -19.73 3.15
C GLU A 67 -5.42 -18.55 2.79
N TYR A 68 -5.01 -17.33 3.11
CA TYR A 68 -5.85 -16.12 2.97
C TYR A 68 -5.37 -15.16 1.90
N VAL A 69 -4.07 -15.17 1.58
CA VAL A 69 -3.51 -14.20 0.63
C VAL A 69 -2.43 -14.83 -0.23
N SER A 70 -2.43 -14.47 -1.51
CA SER A 70 -1.41 -14.93 -2.44
C SER A 70 -0.07 -14.24 -2.19
N HIS A 71 1.02 -15.01 -2.31
CA HIS A 71 2.38 -14.45 -2.30
C HIS A 71 2.57 -13.45 -3.46
N PRO A 72 3.36 -12.37 -3.29
CA PRO A 72 3.58 -11.35 -4.32
C PRO A 72 4.00 -11.87 -5.70
N ILE A 73 4.76 -12.96 -5.76
CA ILE A 73 5.14 -13.59 -7.04
C ILE A 73 3.91 -13.98 -7.86
N ARG A 74 2.93 -14.65 -7.22
CA ARG A 74 1.67 -15.03 -7.89
C ARG A 74 0.86 -13.78 -8.28
N SER A 75 0.79 -12.81 -7.40
CA SER A 75 0.10 -11.55 -7.65
C SER A 75 0.68 -10.80 -8.84
N LEU A 76 2.02 -10.74 -8.96
CA LEU A 76 2.69 -10.08 -10.09
C LEU A 76 2.49 -10.83 -11.41
N ALA A 77 2.42 -12.16 -11.37
CA ALA A 77 2.06 -12.95 -12.57
C ALA A 77 0.63 -12.63 -13.03
N GLN A 78 -0.31 -12.46 -12.12
CA GLN A 78 -1.67 -12.02 -12.41
C GLN A 78 -1.69 -10.57 -12.92
N ALA A 79 -0.92 -9.67 -12.30
CA ALA A 79 -0.80 -8.28 -12.75
C ALA A 79 -0.32 -8.16 -14.19
N TYR A 80 0.55 -9.05 -14.65
CA TYR A 80 0.96 -9.09 -16.06
C TYR A 80 -0.22 -9.36 -17.00
N VAL A 81 -1.12 -10.28 -16.62
CA VAL A 81 -2.31 -10.62 -17.42
C VAL A 81 -3.31 -9.44 -17.44
N TYR A 82 -3.52 -8.81 -16.31
CA TYR A 82 -4.49 -7.71 -16.13
C TYR A 82 -3.86 -6.32 -16.17
N ARG A 83 -2.69 -6.16 -16.80
CA ARG A 83 -1.85 -4.96 -16.75
C ARG A 83 -2.52 -3.64 -17.14
N ASN A 84 -3.63 -3.71 -17.90
CA ASN A 84 -4.36 -2.52 -18.34
C ASN A 84 -5.38 -2.02 -17.31
N GLN A 85 -5.62 -2.77 -16.25
CA GLN A 85 -6.64 -2.49 -15.24
C GLN A 85 -6.17 -2.73 -13.81
N CYS A 86 -4.91 -3.04 -13.60
CA CYS A 86 -4.37 -3.22 -12.26
C CYS A 86 -3.02 -2.54 -12.06
N GLN A 87 -2.75 -2.21 -10.80
CA GLN A 87 -1.49 -1.62 -10.38
C GLN A 87 -0.99 -2.31 -9.11
N PRO A 88 0.12 -3.05 -9.17
CA PRO A 88 0.82 -3.56 -8.01
C PRO A 88 1.73 -2.49 -7.39
N PHE A 89 1.74 -2.44 -6.05
CA PHE A 89 2.60 -1.55 -5.27
C PHE A 89 3.37 -2.30 -4.19
N GLY A 90 4.61 -1.92 -3.97
CA GLY A 90 5.32 -2.14 -2.71
C GLY A 90 4.84 -1.12 -1.67
N ILE A 91 4.55 -1.60 -0.47
CA ILE A 91 4.27 -0.77 0.70
C ILE A 91 5.61 -0.51 1.38
N TYR A 92 6.01 0.75 1.47
CA TYR A 92 7.27 1.15 2.08
C TYR A 92 7.04 1.87 3.41
N ALA A 93 7.85 1.52 4.40
CA ALA A 93 8.00 2.25 5.65
C ALA A 93 9.36 2.97 5.58
N ASP A 94 9.34 4.27 5.37
CA ASP A 94 10.49 5.07 4.96
C ASP A 94 11.13 4.47 3.68
N GLU A 95 12.34 3.92 3.75
CA GLU A 95 13.05 3.37 2.58
C GLU A 95 12.95 1.83 2.47
N LYS A 96 12.25 1.17 3.39
CA LYS A 96 12.16 -0.30 3.43
C LYS A 96 10.81 -0.78 2.95
N MET A 97 10.78 -1.72 2.00
CA MET A 97 9.57 -2.43 1.65
C MET A 97 9.12 -3.31 2.84
N VAL A 98 7.89 -3.09 3.29
CA VAL A 98 7.29 -3.77 4.45
C VAL A 98 6.04 -4.57 4.08
N GLY A 99 5.60 -4.48 2.83
CA GLY A 99 4.42 -5.18 2.36
C GLY A 99 4.17 -4.98 0.87
N TYR A 100 3.07 -5.49 0.43
CA TYR A 100 2.62 -5.47 -0.96
C TYR A 100 1.11 -5.27 -1.02
N VAL A 101 0.65 -4.54 -2.04
CA VAL A 101 -0.78 -4.40 -2.35
C VAL A 101 -0.99 -4.33 -3.85
N MET A 102 -2.08 -4.90 -4.34
CA MET A 102 -2.50 -4.80 -5.74
C MET A 102 -3.93 -4.28 -5.81
N VAL A 103 -4.12 -3.22 -6.58
CA VAL A 103 -5.41 -2.62 -6.90
C VAL A 103 -5.78 -3.02 -8.32
N ILE A 104 -7.03 -3.44 -8.54
CA ILE A 104 -7.58 -3.72 -9.86
C ILE A 104 -8.88 -2.95 -10.05
N TYR A 105 -9.22 -2.63 -11.30
CA TYR A 105 -10.49 -2.03 -11.68
C TYR A 105 -11.30 -3.00 -12.52
N ASP A 106 -12.55 -3.22 -12.15
CA ASP A 106 -13.49 -4.03 -12.90
C ASP A 106 -14.25 -3.12 -13.89
N TYR A 107 -14.05 -3.35 -15.19
CA TYR A 107 -14.73 -2.60 -16.24
C TYR A 107 -16.16 -3.07 -16.50
N ASP A 108 -16.49 -4.32 -16.17
CA ASP A 108 -17.82 -4.89 -16.36
C ASP A 108 -18.79 -4.42 -15.27
N ILE A 109 -18.27 -4.30 -14.05
CA ILE A 109 -18.98 -3.73 -12.89
C ILE A 109 -18.10 -2.62 -12.33
N PRO A 110 -18.24 -1.36 -12.79
CA PRO A 110 -17.31 -0.27 -12.45
C PRO A 110 -17.06 -0.13 -10.95
N LYS A 111 -15.98 -0.74 -10.47
CA LYS A 111 -15.53 -0.70 -9.08
C LYS A 111 -14.02 -0.95 -9.01
N TYR A 112 -13.40 -0.46 -7.95
CA TYR A 112 -12.03 -0.85 -7.60
C TYR A 112 -12.07 -2.02 -6.64
N ASP A 113 -11.15 -2.98 -6.80
CA ASP A 113 -10.91 -4.03 -5.83
C ASP A 113 -9.48 -3.94 -5.28
N ILE A 114 -9.35 -4.08 -3.97
CA ILE A 114 -8.06 -4.37 -3.32
C ILE A 114 -7.88 -5.88 -3.41
N TRP A 115 -7.24 -6.32 -4.50
CA TRP A 115 -7.23 -7.74 -4.86
C TRP A 115 -6.26 -8.56 -4.01
N HIS A 116 -5.09 -8.00 -3.70
CA HIS A 116 -4.11 -8.64 -2.84
C HIS A 116 -3.50 -7.61 -1.91
N MET A 117 -3.37 -7.93 -0.63
CA MET A 117 -2.67 -7.09 0.33
C MET A 117 -2.02 -7.94 1.42
N MET A 118 -0.75 -7.67 1.70
CA MET A 118 -0.02 -8.28 2.80
C MET A 118 0.99 -7.33 3.42
N ILE A 119 1.28 -7.55 4.70
CA ILE A 119 2.43 -6.97 5.39
C ILE A 119 3.36 -8.13 5.77
N ASP A 120 4.65 -7.94 5.52
CA ASP A 120 5.71 -8.90 5.88
C ASP A 120 5.58 -9.33 7.34
N GLU A 121 5.77 -10.63 7.63
CA GLU A 121 5.58 -11.22 8.97
C GLU A 121 6.35 -10.46 10.06
N SER A 122 7.57 -10.01 9.76
CA SER A 122 8.45 -9.27 10.68
C SER A 122 8.01 -7.82 10.91
N GLN A 123 7.07 -7.32 10.10
CA GLN A 123 6.61 -5.93 10.09
C GLN A 123 5.16 -5.77 10.57
N GLN A 124 4.48 -6.87 10.84
CA GLN A 124 3.10 -6.85 11.34
C GLN A 124 3.01 -6.24 12.76
N GLY A 125 1.81 -5.82 13.16
CA GLY A 125 1.55 -5.24 14.48
C GLY A 125 2.02 -3.79 14.69
N LYS A 126 2.63 -3.15 13.68
CA LYS A 126 3.17 -1.79 13.74
C LYS A 126 2.22 -0.71 13.18
N GLY A 127 1.00 -1.10 12.78
CA GLY A 127 0.02 -0.19 12.18
C GLY A 127 0.22 0.07 10.68
N TYR A 128 1.20 -0.56 10.04
CA TYR A 128 1.52 -0.32 8.62
C TYR A 128 0.37 -0.69 7.68
N GLY A 129 -0.37 -1.77 7.99
CA GLY A 129 -1.52 -2.18 7.19
C GLY A 129 -2.60 -1.10 7.11
N LYS A 130 -2.92 -0.46 8.26
CA LYS A 130 -3.88 0.64 8.28
C LYS A 130 -3.39 1.84 7.46
N ALA A 131 -2.16 2.27 7.71
CA ALA A 131 -1.59 3.42 7.01
C ALA A 131 -1.45 3.17 5.49
N ALA A 132 -1.17 1.93 5.07
CA ALA A 132 -1.13 1.55 3.66
C ALA A 132 -2.53 1.60 3.03
N LEU A 133 -3.57 1.11 3.72
CA LEU A 133 -4.94 1.20 3.22
C LEU A 133 -5.40 2.64 3.06
N ASP A 134 -5.06 3.54 3.99
CA ASP A 134 -5.34 4.96 3.85
C ASP A 134 -4.71 5.50 2.55
N GLN A 135 -3.47 5.13 2.21
CA GLN A 135 -2.80 5.51 0.95
C GLN A 135 -3.43 4.87 -0.29
N VAL A 136 -3.87 3.61 -0.19
CA VAL A 136 -4.58 2.92 -1.29
C VAL A 136 -5.90 3.62 -1.61
N ILE A 137 -6.66 4.01 -0.61
CA ILE A 137 -7.92 4.74 -0.79
C ILE A 137 -7.65 6.10 -1.47
N GLU A 138 -6.64 6.83 -1.04
CA GLU A 138 -6.25 8.10 -1.69
C GLU A 138 -5.81 7.90 -3.14
N TYR A 139 -5.06 6.83 -3.43
CA TYR A 139 -4.71 6.47 -4.81
C TYR A 139 -5.97 6.20 -5.65
N ILE A 140 -6.93 5.41 -5.13
CA ILE A 140 -8.16 5.08 -5.84
C ILE A 140 -9.03 6.34 -6.06
N ARG A 141 -9.01 7.31 -5.15
CA ARG A 141 -9.69 8.61 -5.32
C ARG A 141 -9.19 9.39 -6.53
N THR A 142 -7.97 9.14 -7.01
CA THR A 142 -7.48 9.73 -8.28
C THR A 142 -8.10 9.10 -9.52
N LYS A 143 -8.87 8.01 -9.37
CA LYS A 143 -9.58 7.28 -10.43
C LYS A 143 -8.66 6.84 -11.59
N PRO A 144 -7.54 6.14 -11.31
CA PRO A 144 -6.48 5.90 -12.28
C PRO A 144 -6.91 5.04 -13.47
N PHE A 145 -7.97 4.25 -13.35
CA PHE A 145 -8.47 3.35 -14.41
C PHE A 145 -9.88 3.70 -14.87
N GLY A 146 -10.69 4.35 -14.04
CA GLY A 146 -12.07 4.68 -14.38
C GLY A 146 -12.84 5.24 -13.19
N ASP A 147 -14.02 5.80 -13.49
CA ASP A 147 -14.90 6.35 -12.46
C ASP A 147 -15.52 5.27 -11.60
N SER A 148 -15.35 5.39 -10.30
CA SER A 148 -16.13 4.66 -9.29
C SER A 148 -16.04 5.38 -7.95
N CYS A 149 -17.10 5.31 -7.18
CA CYS A 149 -17.11 5.67 -5.76
C CYS A 149 -17.08 4.43 -4.85
N ARG A 150 -16.80 3.25 -5.40
CA ARG A 150 -16.87 1.97 -4.68
C ARG A 150 -15.52 1.26 -4.70
N ILE A 151 -15.05 0.89 -3.51
CA ILE A 151 -13.89 0.02 -3.31
C ILE A 151 -14.40 -1.27 -2.69
N ALA A 152 -14.09 -2.41 -3.29
CA ALA A 152 -14.43 -3.73 -2.77
C ALA A 152 -13.16 -4.52 -2.42
N LEU A 153 -13.33 -5.55 -1.65
CA LEU A 153 -12.37 -6.63 -1.41
C LEU A 153 -13.10 -7.87 -0.94
N THR A 154 -12.51 -9.03 -1.14
CA THR A 154 -12.93 -10.28 -0.49
C THR A 154 -12.01 -10.61 0.67
N CYS A 155 -12.55 -11.18 1.71
CA CYS A 155 -11.80 -11.55 2.89
C CYS A 155 -12.33 -12.88 3.46
N ASN A 156 -11.41 -13.80 3.77
CA ASN A 156 -11.81 -15.05 4.41
C ASN A 156 -12.48 -14.79 5.77
N LYS A 157 -13.58 -15.50 6.03
CA LYS A 157 -14.38 -15.37 7.24
C LYS A 157 -13.55 -15.57 8.52
N ASN A 158 -12.52 -16.41 8.46
CA ASN A 158 -11.64 -16.73 9.58
C ASN A 158 -10.45 -15.74 9.73
N ASN A 159 -10.24 -14.83 8.77
CA ASN A 159 -9.21 -13.81 8.87
C ASN A 159 -9.69 -12.61 9.71
N PHE A 160 -9.89 -12.85 11.00
CA PHE A 160 -10.41 -11.83 11.94
C PHE A 160 -9.53 -10.59 12.04
N ILE A 161 -8.20 -10.72 11.83
CA ILE A 161 -7.26 -9.59 11.89
C ILE A 161 -7.52 -8.65 10.73
N ALA A 162 -7.60 -9.18 9.50
CA ALA A 162 -7.87 -8.38 8.31
C ALA A 162 -9.28 -7.79 8.35
N ARG A 163 -10.28 -8.57 8.71
CA ARG A 163 -11.68 -8.10 8.84
C ARG A 163 -11.77 -6.90 9.79
N LYS A 164 -11.22 -7.02 10.99
CA LYS A 164 -11.20 -5.93 11.97
C LYS A 164 -10.49 -4.68 11.44
N LEU A 165 -9.42 -4.86 10.65
CA LEU A 165 -8.71 -3.76 10.01
C LEU A 165 -9.61 -3.04 9.00
N TYR A 166 -10.25 -3.78 8.09
CA TYR A 166 -11.13 -3.22 7.06
C TYR A 166 -12.36 -2.54 7.67
N GLU A 167 -13.04 -3.19 8.61
CA GLU A 167 -14.19 -2.63 9.33
C GLU A 167 -13.80 -1.34 10.10
N GLY A 168 -12.59 -1.30 10.68
CA GLY A 168 -12.07 -0.13 11.38
C GLY A 168 -11.76 1.07 10.48
N ILE A 169 -11.71 0.87 9.15
CA ILE A 169 -11.55 1.93 8.13
C ILE A 169 -12.92 2.37 7.59
N GLY A 170 -13.94 1.53 7.74
CA GLY A 170 -15.30 1.83 7.29
C GLY A 170 -15.82 0.87 6.20
N PHE A 171 -15.09 -0.18 5.87
CA PHE A 171 -15.64 -1.24 5.02
C PHE A 171 -16.76 -1.96 5.76
N SER A 172 -17.79 -2.33 5.02
CA SER A 172 -18.95 -3.07 5.52
C SER A 172 -19.27 -4.26 4.63
N ALA A 173 -19.74 -5.36 5.23
CA ALA A 173 -20.15 -6.54 4.49
C ALA A 173 -21.36 -6.24 3.61
N THR A 174 -21.33 -6.72 2.37
CA THR A 174 -22.43 -6.58 1.41
C THR A 174 -23.51 -7.66 1.59
N GLY A 175 -23.19 -8.72 2.31
CA GLY A 175 -24.00 -9.94 2.37
C GLY A 175 -23.72 -10.93 1.24
N VAL A 176 -22.82 -10.59 0.30
CA VAL A 176 -22.33 -11.52 -0.72
C VAL A 176 -21.24 -12.39 -0.09
N GLU A 177 -21.44 -13.69 -0.19
CA GLU A 177 -20.52 -14.69 0.33
C GLU A 177 -20.24 -15.73 -0.75
N ASP A 178 -19.00 -16.16 -0.86
CA ASP A 178 -18.57 -17.26 -1.71
C ASP A 178 -17.69 -18.19 -0.88
N GLU A 179 -18.12 -19.45 -0.70
CA GLU A 179 -17.48 -20.43 0.17
C GLU A 179 -17.12 -19.83 1.56
N ASP A 180 -15.84 -19.65 1.82
CA ASP A 180 -15.30 -19.12 3.07
C ASP A 180 -14.99 -17.62 3.01
N GLU A 181 -15.31 -16.93 1.92
CA GLU A 181 -15.04 -15.52 1.73
C GLU A 181 -16.30 -14.65 1.86
N VAL A 182 -16.11 -13.41 2.31
CA VAL A 182 -17.13 -12.37 2.36
C VAL A 182 -16.66 -11.15 1.58
N GLU A 183 -17.58 -10.54 0.80
CA GLU A 183 -17.29 -9.26 0.16
C GLU A 183 -17.49 -8.13 1.18
N LEU A 184 -16.50 -7.26 1.27
CA LEU A 184 -16.55 -6.01 2.01
C LEU A 184 -16.45 -4.83 1.04
N VAL A 185 -17.20 -3.75 1.30
CA VAL A 185 -17.25 -2.56 0.45
C VAL A 185 -17.09 -1.30 1.28
N LEU A 186 -16.31 -0.36 0.74
CA LEU A 186 -16.22 1.02 1.18
C LEU A 186 -16.72 1.94 0.07
N ASN A 187 -17.70 2.80 0.38
CA ASN A 187 -18.07 3.88 -0.53
C ASN A 187 -17.22 5.10 -0.24
N ILE A 188 -16.63 5.68 -1.30
CA ILE A 188 -15.81 6.89 -1.24
C ILE A 188 -16.52 8.00 -2.02
N GLU A 189 -16.41 9.22 -1.49
CA GLU A 189 -16.92 10.43 -2.17
C GLU A 189 -15.95 10.92 -3.24
#